data_2d6ec9ff3e75a495e55c50d97b6d6f1e
#
_entry.id   2d6ec9ff3e75a495e55c50d97b6d6f1e
#
_cell.length_a   1.000
_cell.length_b   1.000
_cell.length_c   1.000
_cell.angle_alpha   90.00
_cell.angle_beta   90.00
_cell.angle_gamma   90.00
#
_symmetry.space_group_name_H-M   'P 1'
#
loop_
_entity.id
_entity.type
_entity.pdbx_description
1 polymer ?
#
loop_
_entity_poly.entity_id
_entity_poly.type
_entity_poly.pdbx_seq_one_letter_code
_entity_poly.pdbx_strand_id
1 'polypeptide(L)'
;MKSLRTKATKTSRTSGFSLLEMCMVMALILIMASVSFISMQPMMRAQRVNNAYNTVLGAMRQARDNSVAQRTSYSVFMDSTTSPHRVVVTPTFVGPQGIQATVSYALPSDVGFYVVAGIPTAVTKTPDGFGTGGVPIDFGYTSQGAGVGGQNKIYFCPDGTSQDAAGGIGQCSGNMNGGVVYIARQGELLSSRAITVWGATGRMRGWRLYNPGVGGVAWQRQ
;
A
#
# COMPACT_ATOMS: atom_id res chain seq x y z
N MET A 1 71.96 31.32 49.63
CA MET A 1 71.88 30.21 48.64
C MET A 1 70.52 29.68 48.61
N LYS A 2 69.72 29.99 47.52
CA LYS A 2 68.31 29.54 47.30
C LYS A 2 68.35 28.32 46.40
N SER A 3 67.93 27.14 46.94
CA SER A 3 67.82 25.90 46.20
C SER A 3 66.63 25.93 45.29
N LEU A 4 66.76 25.84 43.98
CA LEU A 4 65.77 25.71 42.98
C LEU A 4 65.32 24.23 42.89
N ARG A 5 64.13 23.94 43.37
CA ARG A 5 63.48 22.63 43.28
C ARG A 5 62.81 22.50 41.89
N THR A 6 63.40 21.74 40.99
CA THR A 6 62.85 21.39 39.66
C THR A 6 61.71 20.44 39.85
N LYS A 7 60.50 20.88 39.40
CA LYS A 7 59.26 20.09 39.41
C LYS A 7 59.25 19.20 38.16
N ALA A 8 59.42 17.90 38.36
CA ALA A 8 59.35 16.92 37.27
C ALA A 8 57.88 16.85 36.75
N THR A 9 57.67 17.23 35.53
CA THR A 9 56.39 17.06 34.81
C THR A 9 56.23 15.57 34.46
N LYS A 10 55.18 14.96 35.06
CA LYS A 10 54.79 13.59 34.82
C LYS A 10 54.10 13.53 33.43
N THR A 11 54.81 13.14 32.38
CA THR A 11 54.25 12.85 31.06
C THR A 11 53.32 11.64 31.17
N SER A 12 52.01 11.87 31.05
CA SER A 12 51.04 10.79 30.93
C SER A 12 51.29 10.08 29.59
N ARG A 13 51.73 8.84 29.66
CA ARG A 13 51.77 7.97 28.46
C ARG A 13 50.33 7.71 28.02
N THR A 14 49.91 8.28 26.91
CA THR A 14 48.73 7.87 26.20
C THR A 14 49.02 6.48 25.63
N SER A 15 48.45 5.44 26.26
CA SER A 15 48.50 4.09 25.72
C SER A 15 47.61 4.05 24.47
N GLY A 16 48.21 3.85 23.29
CA GLY A 16 47.47 3.57 22.06
C GLY A 16 46.81 2.20 22.13
N PHE A 17 45.72 2.03 21.44
CA PHE A 17 45.02 0.74 21.32
C PHE A 17 45.93 -0.31 20.67
N SER A 18 45.92 -1.53 21.22
CA SER A 18 46.60 -2.66 20.64
C SER A 18 45.89 -3.09 19.34
N LEU A 19 46.66 -3.51 18.33
CA LEU A 19 46.10 -4.02 17.06
C LEU A 19 45.15 -5.21 17.31
N LEU A 20 45.44 -6.05 18.28
CA LEU A 20 44.59 -7.17 18.71
C LEU A 20 43.26 -6.69 19.29
N GLU A 21 43.27 -5.61 20.08
CA GLU A 21 42.06 -5.03 20.67
C GLU A 21 41.13 -4.46 19.56
N MET A 22 41.70 -3.78 18.55
CA MET A 22 40.94 -3.30 17.41
C MET A 22 40.37 -4.46 16.59
N CYS A 23 41.10 -5.56 16.38
CA CYS A 23 40.56 -6.74 15.70
C CYS A 23 39.43 -7.39 16.48
N MET A 24 39.52 -7.45 17.81
CA MET A 24 38.46 -8.01 18.66
C MET A 24 37.17 -7.15 18.63
N VAL A 25 37.35 -5.83 18.70
CA VAL A 25 36.20 -4.89 18.60
C VAL A 25 35.51 -4.98 17.23
N MET A 26 36.30 -5.02 16.13
CA MET A 26 35.76 -5.21 14.79
C MET A 26 34.99 -6.52 14.64
N ALA A 27 35.51 -7.61 15.19
CA ALA A 27 34.83 -8.91 15.17
C ALA A 27 33.49 -8.86 15.92
N LEU A 28 33.45 -8.21 17.08
CA LEU A 28 32.20 -8.04 17.86
C LEU A 28 31.17 -7.16 17.10
N ILE A 29 31.61 -6.08 16.47
CA ILE A 29 30.76 -5.21 15.66
C ILE A 29 30.15 -5.99 14.49
N LEU A 30 30.93 -6.81 13.79
CA LEU A 30 30.45 -7.61 12.66
C LEU A 30 29.41 -8.65 13.10
N ILE A 31 29.60 -9.30 14.25
CA ILE A 31 28.62 -10.24 14.80
C ILE A 31 27.31 -9.50 15.14
N MET A 32 27.39 -8.39 15.85
CA MET A 32 26.19 -7.61 16.20
C MET A 32 25.46 -7.07 14.96
N ALA A 33 26.20 -6.58 13.96
CA ALA A 33 25.64 -6.08 12.71
C ALA A 33 24.92 -7.18 11.95
N SER A 34 25.45 -8.41 11.89
CA SER A 34 24.83 -9.53 11.18
C SER A 34 23.48 -9.94 11.81
N VAL A 35 23.41 -10.01 13.13
CA VAL A 35 22.16 -10.32 13.84
C VAL A 35 21.11 -9.23 13.64
N SER A 36 21.52 -7.96 13.70
CA SER A 36 20.62 -6.81 13.47
C SER A 36 20.04 -6.80 12.06
N PHE A 37 20.84 -7.16 11.06
CA PHE A 37 20.40 -7.20 9.66
C PHE A 37 19.31 -8.24 9.42
N ILE A 38 19.47 -9.44 9.99
CA ILE A 38 18.47 -10.53 9.87
C ILE A 38 17.16 -10.12 10.53
N SER A 39 17.19 -9.47 11.69
CA SER A 39 16.01 -9.02 12.42
C SER A 39 15.20 -7.92 11.68
N MET A 40 15.82 -7.15 10.80
CA MET A 40 15.20 -6.04 10.08
C MET A 40 14.38 -6.48 8.85
N GLN A 41 14.64 -7.66 8.29
CA GLN A 41 14.01 -8.13 7.05
C GLN A 41 12.47 -8.23 7.12
N PRO A 42 11.84 -8.80 8.17
CA PRO A 42 10.39 -8.90 8.24
C PRO A 42 9.70 -7.53 8.33
N MET A 43 10.33 -6.57 9.00
CA MET A 43 9.81 -5.21 9.10
C MET A 43 9.79 -4.50 7.73
N MET A 44 10.84 -4.65 6.94
CA MET A 44 10.90 -4.08 5.58
C MET A 44 9.83 -4.68 4.66
N ARG A 45 9.54 -5.99 4.79
CA ARG A 45 8.48 -6.65 4.02
C ARG A 45 7.10 -6.08 4.36
N ALA A 46 6.80 -5.91 5.64
CA ALA A 46 5.54 -5.31 6.08
C ALA A 46 5.37 -3.86 5.59
N GLN A 47 6.45 -3.08 5.61
CA GLN A 47 6.44 -1.71 5.09
C GLN A 47 6.14 -1.64 3.59
N ARG A 48 6.66 -2.56 2.77
CA ARG A 48 6.37 -2.60 1.32
C ARG A 48 4.88 -2.81 1.06
N VAL A 49 4.23 -3.70 1.80
CA VAL A 49 2.78 -3.91 1.68
C VAL A 49 2.00 -2.67 2.09
N ASN A 50 2.39 -2.02 3.20
CA ASN A 50 1.75 -0.79 3.65
C ASN A 50 1.95 0.35 2.64
N ASN A 51 3.14 0.45 2.04
CA ASN A 51 3.41 1.43 0.99
C ASN A 51 2.55 1.17 -0.26
N ALA A 52 2.45 -0.08 -0.72
CA ALA A 52 1.57 -0.45 -1.83
C ALA A 52 0.11 -0.10 -1.53
N TYR A 53 -0.37 -0.47 -0.35
CA TYR A 53 -1.72 -0.13 0.10
C TYR A 53 -1.97 1.39 0.11
N ASN A 54 -1.06 2.17 0.67
CA ASN A 54 -1.17 3.63 0.74
C ASN A 54 -1.10 4.26 -0.67
N THR A 55 -0.29 3.71 -1.56
CA THR A 55 -0.20 4.16 -2.96
C THR A 55 -1.54 3.95 -3.69
N VAL A 56 -2.14 2.76 -3.58
CA VAL A 56 -3.45 2.48 -4.19
C VAL A 56 -4.53 3.36 -3.60
N LEU A 57 -4.62 3.44 -2.27
CA LEU A 57 -5.61 4.26 -1.59
C LEU A 57 -5.44 5.75 -1.91
N GLY A 58 -4.20 6.24 -1.95
CA GLY A 58 -3.86 7.61 -2.33
C GLY A 58 -4.27 7.94 -3.77
N ALA A 59 -3.94 7.06 -4.71
CA ALA A 59 -4.31 7.21 -6.12
C ALA A 59 -5.83 7.27 -6.32
N MET A 60 -6.58 6.41 -5.64
CA MET A 60 -8.03 6.40 -5.70
C MET A 60 -8.65 7.67 -5.09
N ARG A 61 -8.15 8.11 -3.93
CA ARG A 61 -8.59 9.38 -3.29
C ARG A 61 -8.30 10.57 -4.18
N GLN A 62 -7.09 10.64 -4.72
CA GLN A 62 -6.69 11.70 -5.64
C GLN A 62 -7.59 11.73 -6.89
N ALA A 63 -7.92 10.57 -7.46
CA ALA A 63 -8.83 10.49 -8.61
C ALA A 63 -10.21 11.03 -8.25
N ARG A 64 -10.76 10.66 -7.09
CA ARG A 64 -12.05 11.16 -6.61
C ARG A 64 -12.02 12.66 -6.34
N ASP A 65 -11.01 13.15 -5.64
CA ASP A 65 -10.88 14.58 -5.31
C ASP A 65 -10.70 15.42 -6.58
N ASN A 66 -9.90 14.94 -7.53
CA ASN A 66 -9.75 15.57 -8.84
C ASN A 66 -11.06 15.55 -9.64
N SER A 67 -11.84 14.48 -9.56
CA SER A 67 -13.12 14.40 -10.28
C SER A 67 -14.10 15.47 -9.82
N VAL A 68 -14.18 15.69 -8.50
CA VAL A 68 -15.04 16.72 -7.90
C VAL A 68 -14.50 18.13 -8.19
N ALA A 69 -13.19 18.34 -8.00
CA ALA A 69 -12.57 19.65 -8.16
C ALA A 69 -12.59 20.14 -9.61
N GLN A 70 -12.36 19.25 -10.56
CA GLN A 70 -12.28 19.60 -11.98
C GLN A 70 -13.60 19.38 -12.73
N ARG A 71 -14.62 18.87 -12.04
CA ARG A 71 -15.95 18.55 -12.61
C ARG A 71 -15.85 17.64 -13.85
N THR A 72 -14.93 16.70 -13.81
CA THR A 72 -14.72 15.72 -14.86
C THR A 72 -14.57 14.33 -14.25
N SER A 73 -15.00 13.29 -14.96
CA SER A 73 -14.83 11.93 -14.46
C SER A 73 -13.38 11.45 -14.59
N TYR A 74 -12.94 10.66 -13.62
CA TYR A 74 -11.63 10.03 -13.59
C TYR A 74 -11.77 8.52 -13.52
N SER A 75 -11.07 7.80 -14.37
CA SER A 75 -10.98 6.36 -14.30
C SER A 75 -9.76 5.92 -13.48
N VAL A 76 -9.92 4.93 -12.66
CA VAL A 76 -8.85 4.23 -11.97
C VAL A 76 -8.85 2.78 -12.43
N PHE A 77 -7.77 2.38 -13.06
CA PHE A 77 -7.55 1.05 -13.60
C PHE A 77 -6.46 0.34 -12.76
N MET A 78 -6.81 -0.84 -12.24
CA MET A 78 -5.89 -1.70 -11.51
C MET A 78 -5.28 -2.71 -12.48
N ASP A 79 -4.05 -2.46 -12.89
CA ASP A 79 -3.34 -3.33 -13.84
C ASP A 79 -2.60 -4.43 -13.07
N SER A 80 -3.15 -5.63 -13.13
CA SER A 80 -2.56 -6.85 -12.57
C SER A 80 -1.82 -7.69 -13.62
N THR A 81 -1.78 -7.25 -14.88
CA THR A 81 -1.16 -8.00 -15.99
C THR A 81 0.31 -7.67 -16.15
N THR A 82 0.75 -6.52 -15.68
CA THR A 82 2.15 -6.07 -15.75
C THR A 82 2.92 -6.45 -14.51
N SER A 83 4.23 -6.59 -14.64
CA SER A 83 5.13 -6.74 -13.48
C SER A 83 6.15 -5.59 -13.48
N PRO A 84 6.18 -4.74 -12.44
CA PRO A 84 5.30 -4.73 -11.26
C PRO A 84 3.85 -4.33 -11.59
N HIS A 85 2.89 -4.77 -10.75
CA HIS A 85 1.51 -4.31 -10.83
C HIS A 85 1.44 -2.79 -10.66
N ARG A 86 0.44 -2.16 -11.26
CA ARG A 86 0.31 -0.70 -11.21
C ARG A 86 -1.13 -0.23 -11.08
N VAL A 87 -1.31 0.98 -10.56
CA VAL A 87 -2.58 1.71 -10.61
C VAL A 87 -2.45 2.82 -11.64
N VAL A 88 -3.38 2.89 -12.57
CA VAL A 88 -3.40 3.89 -13.63
C VAL A 88 -4.61 4.80 -13.44
N VAL A 89 -4.36 6.08 -13.26
CA VAL A 89 -5.38 7.12 -13.12
C VAL A 89 -5.43 7.93 -14.41
N THR A 90 -6.59 7.96 -15.04
CA THR A 90 -6.79 8.66 -16.32
C THR A 90 -8.02 9.54 -16.24
N PRO A 91 -7.93 10.85 -16.54
CA PRO A 91 -9.10 11.69 -16.74
C PRO A 91 -9.84 11.20 -18.00
N THR A 92 -11.17 11.17 -17.95
CA THR A 92 -11.98 10.68 -19.09
C THR A 92 -12.28 11.77 -20.10
N PHE A 93 -12.02 13.02 -19.74
CA PHE A 93 -12.23 14.18 -20.60
C PHE A 93 -10.94 14.95 -20.88
N VAL A 94 -10.78 15.29 -22.13
CA VAL A 94 -9.76 16.18 -22.63
C VAL A 94 -10.38 17.56 -22.79
N GLY A 95 -10.10 18.47 -21.87
CA GLY A 95 -10.53 19.86 -21.98
C GLY A 95 -9.84 20.61 -23.13
N PRO A 96 -10.31 21.83 -23.47
CA PRO A 96 -9.69 22.65 -24.53
C PRO A 96 -8.20 22.96 -24.31
N GLN A 97 -7.70 22.72 -23.11
CA GLN A 97 -6.29 22.94 -22.72
C GLN A 97 -5.38 21.71 -22.91
N GLY A 98 -5.88 20.64 -23.51
CA GLY A 98 -5.10 19.43 -23.80
C GLY A 98 -5.37 18.26 -22.86
N ILE A 99 -4.76 17.12 -23.18
CA ILE A 99 -4.89 15.85 -22.44
C ILE A 99 -4.26 16.01 -21.05
N GLN A 100 -5.04 15.88 -19.99
CA GLN A 100 -4.45 15.66 -18.68
C GLN A 100 -3.72 14.32 -18.70
N ALA A 101 -2.46 14.34 -18.29
CA ALA A 101 -1.62 13.15 -18.38
C ALA A 101 -2.17 12.02 -17.52
N THR A 102 -2.23 10.83 -18.12
CA THR A 102 -2.41 9.59 -17.38
C THR A 102 -1.28 9.42 -16.37
N VAL A 103 -1.61 9.21 -15.11
CA VAL A 103 -0.64 8.98 -14.04
C VAL A 103 -0.64 7.50 -13.70
N SER A 104 0.54 6.89 -13.68
CA SER A 104 0.72 5.48 -13.34
C SER A 104 1.59 5.35 -12.09
N TYR A 105 1.08 4.62 -11.10
CA TYR A 105 1.77 4.32 -9.85
C TYR A 105 2.14 2.84 -9.82
N ALA A 106 3.43 2.52 -9.92
CA ALA A 106 3.92 1.16 -9.80
C ALA A 106 3.96 0.72 -8.34
N LEU A 107 3.55 -0.51 -8.07
CA LEU A 107 3.67 -1.14 -6.74
C LEU A 107 5.08 -1.75 -6.58
N PRO A 108 5.53 -2.02 -5.33
CA PRO A 108 6.74 -2.80 -5.12
C PRO A 108 6.66 -4.17 -5.82
N SER A 109 7.76 -4.66 -6.36
CA SER A 109 7.80 -5.87 -7.21
C SER A 109 7.34 -7.16 -6.53
N ASP A 110 7.37 -7.21 -5.20
CA ASP A 110 6.96 -8.35 -4.39
C ASP A 110 5.52 -8.23 -3.84
N VAL A 111 4.83 -7.13 -4.14
CA VAL A 111 3.46 -6.84 -3.71
C VAL A 111 2.60 -6.55 -4.93
N GLY A 112 1.40 -7.04 -4.94
CA GLY A 112 0.49 -6.81 -6.04
C GLY A 112 -0.96 -7.05 -5.68
N PHE A 113 -1.80 -7.07 -6.69
CA PHE A 113 -3.20 -7.44 -6.56
C PHE A 113 -3.28 -8.97 -6.52
N TYR A 114 -3.36 -9.53 -5.33
CA TYR A 114 -3.41 -10.97 -5.10
C TYR A 114 -4.47 -11.32 -4.07
N VAL A 115 -5.16 -12.42 -4.34
CA VAL A 115 -5.95 -13.15 -3.35
C VAL A 115 -5.08 -14.29 -2.84
N VAL A 116 -4.78 -14.27 -1.56
CA VAL A 116 -3.98 -15.33 -0.93
C VAL A 116 -4.93 -16.39 -0.34
N ALA A 117 -4.60 -17.66 -0.54
CA ALA A 117 -5.39 -18.75 -0.01
C ALA A 117 -5.57 -18.63 1.54
N GLY A 118 -6.80 -18.83 2.01
CA GLY A 118 -7.15 -18.72 3.42
C GLY A 118 -7.79 -17.38 3.84
N ILE A 119 -7.96 -16.40 2.94
CA ILE A 119 -8.80 -15.24 3.24
C ILE A 119 -10.27 -15.66 3.37
N PRO A 120 -11.07 -14.97 4.23
CA PRO A 120 -12.49 -15.24 4.33
C PRO A 120 -13.23 -14.97 3.02
N THR A 121 -13.98 -15.94 2.50
CA THR A 121 -14.74 -15.86 1.25
C THR A 121 -16.23 -15.69 1.44
N ALA A 122 -16.74 -15.97 2.65
CA ALA A 122 -18.17 -15.77 2.94
C ALA A 122 -18.51 -14.28 2.91
N VAL A 123 -19.57 -13.89 2.24
CA VAL A 123 -20.02 -12.49 2.06
C VAL A 123 -20.12 -11.74 3.40
N THR A 124 -20.58 -12.42 4.46
CA THR A 124 -20.66 -11.83 5.81
C THR A 124 -19.30 -11.56 6.46
N LYS A 125 -18.22 -12.12 5.91
CA LYS A 125 -16.87 -12.03 6.43
C LYS A 125 -15.91 -11.27 5.49
N THR A 126 -16.39 -10.87 4.30
CA THR A 126 -15.59 -10.04 3.38
C THR A 126 -15.63 -8.57 3.79
N PRO A 127 -14.64 -7.75 3.37
CA PRO A 127 -14.61 -6.32 3.66
C PRO A 127 -15.87 -5.61 3.17
N ASP A 128 -16.63 -4.98 4.06
CA ASP A 128 -17.92 -4.31 3.77
C ASP A 128 -18.97 -5.17 3.06
N GLY A 129 -18.82 -6.49 3.03
CA GLY A 129 -19.69 -7.39 2.27
C GLY A 129 -19.43 -7.37 0.76
N PHE A 130 -18.35 -6.74 0.30
CA PHE A 130 -17.92 -6.75 -1.10
C PHE A 130 -16.97 -7.89 -1.40
N GLY A 131 -17.06 -8.40 -2.63
CA GLY A 131 -16.17 -9.42 -3.14
C GLY A 131 -16.48 -10.83 -2.65
N THR A 132 -16.00 -11.80 -3.39
CA THR A 132 -16.10 -13.22 -3.07
C THR A 132 -14.83 -13.79 -2.46
N GLY A 133 -13.75 -12.97 -2.40
CA GLY A 133 -12.41 -13.44 -2.07
C GLY A 133 -11.80 -14.38 -3.11
N GLY A 134 -12.42 -14.50 -4.28
CA GLY A 134 -11.94 -15.35 -5.38
C GLY A 134 -11.11 -14.59 -6.42
N VAL A 135 -11.35 -13.29 -6.56
CA VAL A 135 -10.62 -12.43 -7.52
C VAL A 135 -9.97 -11.24 -6.79
N PRO A 136 -8.78 -10.82 -7.21
CA PRO A 136 -8.02 -9.79 -6.50
C PRO A 136 -8.60 -8.39 -6.68
N ILE A 137 -9.29 -8.12 -7.77
CA ILE A 137 -9.93 -6.84 -8.08
C ILE A 137 -11.37 -7.16 -8.45
N ASP A 138 -12.29 -6.70 -7.63
CA ASP A 138 -13.69 -7.08 -7.74
C ASP A 138 -14.58 -5.85 -7.59
N PHE A 139 -14.54 -4.99 -8.62
CA PHE A 139 -15.49 -3.91 -8.82
C PHE A 139 -16.68 -4.44 -9.63
N GLY A 140 -17.83 -3.79 -9.55
CA GLY A 140 -19.03 -4.22 -10.26
C GLY A 140 -20.20 -4.48 -9.33
N TYR A 141 -20.14 -3.98 -8.11
CA TYR A 141 -21.21 -4.08 -7.13
C TYR A 141 -22.12 -2.84 -7.21
N THR A 142 -23.32 -3.01 -7.71
CA THR A 142 -24.32 -1.94 -7.79
C THR A 142 -24.97 -1.65 -6.45
N SER A 143 -25.05 -2.66 -5.59
CA SER A 143 -25.50 -2.58 -4.20
C SER A 143 -24.78 -3.64 -3.38
N GLN A 144 -24.90 -3.57 -2.05
CA GLN A 144 -24.27 -4.55 -1.17
C GLN A 144 -24.58 -5.99 -1.61
N GLY A 145 -23.55 -6.72 -1.98
CA GLY A 145 -23.63 -8.15 -2.23
C GLY A 145 -24.07 -8.61 -3.61
N ALA A 146 -24.49 -7.71 -4.51
CA ALA A 146 -24.88 -8.07 -5.87
C ALA A 146 -23.95 -7.38 -6.88
N GLY A 147 -23.10 -8.14 -7.54
CA GLY A 147 -22.17 -7.61 -8.52
C GLY A 147 -21.86 -8.56 -9.65
N VAL A 148 -21.41 -8.00 -10.76
CA VAL A 148 -20.99 -8.76 -11.94
C VAL A 148 -19.59 -9.37 -11.73
N GLY A 149 -18.86 -8.89 -10.71
CA GLY A 149 -17.53 -9.35 -10.31
C GLY A 149 -16.43 -9.17 -11.37
N GLY A 150 -15.18 -9.08 -10.91
CA GLY A 150 -14.01 -9.16 -11.80
C GLY A 150 -13.72 -7.94 -12.65
N GLN A 151 -14.40 -6.80 -12.43
CA GLN A 151 -14.03 -5.56 -13.10
C GLN A 151 -12.82 -4.93 -12.43
N ASN A 152 -11.80 -4.59 -13.22
CA ASN A 152 -10.55 -4.00 -12.74
C ASN A 152 -10.46 -2.48 -12.90
N LYS A 153 -11.57 -1.84 -13.29
CA LYS A 153 -11.69 -0.41 -13.54
C LYS A 153 -12.90 0.17 -12.83
N ILE A 154 -12.73 1.36 -12.27
CA ILE A 154 -13.78 2.13 -11.62
C ILE A 154 -13.67 3.60 -12.05
N TYR A 155 -14.82 4.28 -12.16
CA TYR A 155 -14.87 5.69 -12.54
C TYR A 155 -15.36 6.53 -11.36
N PHE A 156 -14.62 7.55 -10.99
CA PHE A 156 -15.07 8.56 -10.04
C PHE A 156 -15.70 9.74 -10.78
N CYS A 157 -16.83 10.18 -10.29
CA CYS A 157 -17.68 11.15 -10.93
C CYS A 157 -17.65 12.53 -10.27
N PRO A 158 -17.98 13.61 -10.97
CA PRO A 158 -17.99 14.97 -10.42
C PRO A 158 -18.90 15.16 -9.20
N ASP A 159 -19.94 14.35 -9.06
CA ASP A 159 -20.86 14.33 -7.91
C ASP A 159 -20.30 13.57 -6.69
N GLY A 160 -19.10 13.00 -6.83
CA GLY A 160 -18.42 12.24 -5.79
C GLY A 160 -18.83 10.77 -5.72
N THR A 161 -19.73 10.29 -6.60
CA THR A 161 -20.08 8.88 -6.72
C THR A 161 -19.00 8.09 -7.47
N SER A 162 -19.10 6.76 -7.45
CA SER A 162 -18.31 5.91 -8.35
C SER A 162 -19.22 5.03 -9.20
N GLN A 163 -18.84 4.84 -10.47
CA GLN A 163 -19.65 4.17 -11.49
C GLN A 163 -18.84 3.21 -12.34
N ASP A 164 -19.50 2.34 -13.09
CA ASP A 164 -18.91 1.29 -13.94
C ASP A 164 -18.53 1.80 -15.34
N ALA A 165 -19.06 2.94 -15.78
CA ALA A 165 -18.78 3.51 -17.08
C ALA A 165 -18.63 5.03 -17.04
N ALA A 166 -17.75 5.53 -17.91
CA ALA A 166 -17.72 6.94 -18.22
C ALA A 166 -18.86 7.27 -19.17
N GLY A 167 -19.54 8.40 -18.93
CA GLY A 167 -20.41 9.02 -19.91
C GLY A 167 -19.62 9.76 -20.98
N GLY A 168 -20.35 10.42 -21.90
CA GLY A 168 -19.74 11.40 -22.78
C GLY A 168 -19.08 12.51 -21.97
N ILE A 169 -18.37 13.36 -22.63
CA ILE A 169 -17.55 14.50 -22.18
C ILE A 169 -17.74 14.87 -20.69
N GLY A 170 -16.86 14.33 -19.84
CA GLY A 170 -16.77 14.70 -18.41
C GLY A 170 -17.91 14.21 -17.51
N GLN A 171 -18.89 13.49 -18.06
CA GLN A 171 -20.05 12.97 -17.33
C GLN A 171 -19.91 11.49 -17.02
N CYS A 172 -20.54 11.06 -15.97
CA CYS A 172 -20.76 9.64 -15.69
C CYS A 172 -22.16 9.25 -16.19
N SER A 173 -22.26 8.15 -16.91
CA SER A 173 -23.53 7.60 -17.41
C SER A 173 -23.71 6.14 -17.04
N GLY A 174 -22.83 5.60 -16.24
CA GLY A 174 -22.89 4.22 -15.77
C GLY A 174 -23.80 4.05 -14.54
N ASN A 175 -23.91 2.81 -14.11
CA ASN A 175 -24.56 2.50 -12.83
C ASN A 175 -23.59 2.76 -11.68
N MET A 176 -24.14 3.11 -10.51
CA MET A 176 -23.36 3.20 -9.30
C MET A 176 -22.59 1.89 -9.06
N ASN A 177 -21.29 1.98 -8.96
CA ASN A 177 -20.40 0.84 -8.90
C ASN A 177 -19.46 0.96 -7.71
N GLY A 178 -19.43 -0.06 -6.88
CA GLY A 178 -18.49 -0.21 -5.79
C GLY A 178 -17.73 -1.52 -5.91
N GLY A 179 -17.01 -1.88 -4.87
CA GLY A 179 -16.30 -3.16 -4.81
C GLY A 179 -15.09 -3.14 -3.91
N VAL A 180 -14.23 -4.12 -4.11
CA VAL A 180 -13.05 -4.35 -3.30
C VAL A 180 -11.82 -4.62 -4.17
N VAL A 181 -10.68 -4.15 -3.72
CA VAL A 181 -9.37 -4.55 -4.27
C VAL A 181 -8.53 -5.12 -3.14
N TYR A 182 -7.96 -6.29 -3.38
CA TYR A 182 -7.06 -6.98 -2.46
C TYR A 182 -5.61 -6.72 -2.87
N ILE A 183 -4.80 -6.37 -1.89
CA ILE A 183 -3.38 -6.10 -2.04
C ILE A 183 -2.63 -7.00 -1.08
N ALA A 184 -1.74 -7.81 -1.59
CA ALA A 184 -1.00 -8.75 -0.77
C ALA A 184 0.39 -9.01 -1.35
N ARG A 185 1.23 -9.62 -0.56
CA ARG A 185 2.42 -10.30 -1.01
C ARG A 185 2.05 -11.74 -1.34
N GLN A 186 2.51 -12.22 -2.48
CA GLN A 186 2.20 -13.57 -2.92
C GLN A 186 2.66 -14.61 -1.86
N GLY A 187 1.74 -15.52 -1.49
CA GLY A 187 1.99 -16.59 -0.53
C GLY A 187 2.00 -16.18 0.95
N GLU A 188 1.79 -14.91 1.30
CA GLU A 188 1.82 -14.41 2.68
C GLU A 188 0.44 -13.91 3.12
N LEU A 189 -0.34 -14.80 3.78
CA LEU A 189 -1.73 -14.54 4.14
C LEU A 189 -1.93 -13.27 4.97
N LEU A 190 -1.17 -13.08 6.03
CA LEU A 190 -1.31 -11.93 6.94
C LEU A 190 -0.80 -10.59 6.38
N SER A 191 -0.15 -10.63 5.21
CA SER A 191 0.18 -9.42 4.46
C SER A 191 -1.05 -8.80 3.80
N SER A 192 -2.16 -9.52 3.68
CA SER A 192 -3.34 -9.09 2.94
C SER A 192 -3.94 -7.81 3.50
N ARG A 193 -4.19 -6.87 2.59
CA ARG A 193 -4.92 -5.61 2.79
C ARG A 193 -6.06 -5.56 1.78
N ALA A 194 -7.12 -4.84 2.12
CA ALA A 194 -8.18 -4.58 1.17
C ALA A 194 -8.62 -3.12 1.21
N ILE A 195 -9.08 -2.63 0.08
CA ILE A 195 -9.71 -1.31 -0.03
C ILE A 195 -11.08 -1.53 -0.63
N THR A 196 -12.10 -1.05 0.06
CA THR A 196 -13.48 -1.07 -0.43
C THR A 196 -13.90 0.32 -0.89
N VAL A 197 -14.71 0.36 -1.95
CA VAL A 197 -15.32 1.59 -2.49
C VAL A 197 -16.83 1.44 -2.51
N TRP A 198 -17.53 2.45 -2.01
CA TRP A 198 -18.99 2.52 -2.01
C TRP A 198 -19.47 3.36 -3.18
N GLY A 199 -20.23 2.76 -4.10
CA GLY A 199 -20.69 3.40 -5.33
C GLY A 199 -21.43 4.73 -5.11
N ALA A 200 -22.41 4.75 -4.22
CA ALA A 200 -23.26 5.91 -3.98
C ALA A 200 -22.52 7.15 -3.41
N THR A 201 -21.37 6.97 -2.79
CA THR A 201 -20.65 8.06 -2.13
C THR A 201 -19.19 8.18 -2.56
N GLY A 202 -18.68 7.25 -3.36
CA GLY A 202 -17.25 7.11 -3.66
C GLY A 202 -16.37 6.95 -2.42
N ARG A 203 -16.97 6.62 -1.26
CA ARG A 203 -16.26 6.49 0.01
C ARG A 203 -15.38 5.25 -0.01
N MET A 204 -14.13 5.43 0.39
CA MET A 204 -13.15 4.35 0.50
C MET A 204 -12.90 3.97 1.94
N ARG A 205 -12.76 2.68 2.19
CA ARG A 205 -12.39 2.13 3.49
C ARG A 205 -11.24 1.16 3.34
N GLY A 206 -10.34 1.19 4.31
CA GLY A 206 -9.20 0.29 4.36
C GLY A 206 -9.40 -0.84 5.36
N TRP A 207 -8.88 -2.01 5.01
CA TRP A 207 -8.99 -3.23 5.79
C TRP A 207 -7.65 -3.95 5.86
N ARG A 208 -7.40 -4.55 7.00
CA ARG A 208 -6.25 -5.42 7.23
C ARG A 208 -6.72 -6.79 7.67
N LEU A 209 -6.15 -7.83 7.09
CA LEU A 209 -6.35 -9.19 7.58
C LEU A 209 -5.52 -9.40 8.85
N TYR A 210 -6.12 -9.96 9.87
CA TYR A 210 -5.45 -10.28 11.13
C TYR A 210 -5.90 -11.66 11.62
N ASN A 211 -5.11 -12.24 12.51
CA ASN A 211 -5.45 -13.50 13.15
C ASN A 211 -5.83 -13.23 14.61
N PRO A 212 -7.11 -13.33 15.00
CA PRO A 212 -7.55 -13.14 16.38
C PRO A 212 -7.21 -14.32 17.31
N GLY A 213 -6.60 -15.39 16.79
CA GLY A 213 -6.22 -16.57 17.56
C GLY A 213 -7.33 -17.64 17.63
N VAL A 214 -8.56 -17.25 17.89
CA VAL A 214 -9.73 -18.14 17.92
C VAL A 214 -10.67 -17.80 16.79
N GLY A 215 -11.06 -18.79 15.98
CA GLY A 215 -12.00 -18.58 14.86
C GLY A 215 -11.39 -18.28 13.50
N GLY A 216 -10.05 -18.33 13.37
CA GLY A 216 -9.37 -18.11 12.10
C GLY A 216 -9.11 -16.62 11.80
N VAL A 217 -8.71 -16.32 10.57
CA VAL A 217 -8.41 -14.94 10.14
C VAL A 217 -9.67 -14.12 9.90
N ALA A 218 -9.59 -12.83 10.19
CA ALA A 218 -10.70 -11.89 10.03
C ALA A 218 -10.20 -10.54 9.48
N TRP A 219 -11.09 -9.80 8.82
CA TRP A 219 -10.82 -8.46 8.36
C TRP A 219 -11.10 -7.43 9.46
N GLN A 220 -10.13 -6.57 9.71
CA GLN A 220 -10.25 -5.46 10.63
C GLN A 220 -10.11 -4.15 9.85
N ARG A 221 -11.00 -3.22 10.13
CA ARG A 221 -10.97 -1.87 9.56
C ARG A 221 -9.76 -1.08 10.08
N GLN A 222 -9.11 -0.35 9.19
CA GLN A 222 -8.02 0.59 9.50
C GLN A 222 -8.51 2.03 9.56
#